data_149332e45394abc8fd8e9d4165f0b91d
#
_entry.id   149332e45394abc8fd8e9d4165f0b91d
#
_cell.length_a   1.000
_cell.length_b   1.000
_cell.length_c   1.000
_cell.angle_alpha   90.00
_cell.angle_beta   90.00
_cell.angle_gamma   90.00
#
_symmetry.space_group_name_H-M   'P 1'
#
loop_
_entity.id
_entity.type
_entity.pdbx_description
1 polymer ?
#
loop_
_entity_poly.entity_id
_entity_poly.type
_entity_poly.pdbx_seq_one_letter_code
_entity_poly.pdbx_strand_id
1 'polypeptide(L)'
;MERRAALKGLATAIGGLVVLPSWASNWNHTTLQPTDLLSAEETPLLASVVDTIIPKTDTPGAKELGVDRFIQLMIKDCYDSKAQETLKKGLATVEEDSKETFGKSFTACNAAQRIHILEGMGLSDDATSKGFFTMVKGLTIQGYMSSEYVMTNITKYEMIPARWNGCVPVNQ
;
A
#
# COMPACT_ATOMS: atom_id res chain seq x y z
N MET A 1 -2.09 54.45 -11.27
CA MET A 1 -1.99 53.04 -11.68
C MET A 1 -3.20 52.66 -12.50
N GLU A 2 -2.98 52.25 -13.74
CA GLU A 2 -4.11 51.87 -14.58
C GLU A 2 -4.70 50.54 -14.11
N ARG A 3 -6.01 50.50 -13.87
CA ARG A 3 -6.75 49.29 -13.41
C ARG A 3 -6.48 48.07 -14.30
N ARG A 4 -6.28 48.32 -15.62
CA ARG A 4 -5.92 47.27 -16.58
C ARG A 4 -4.54 46.67 -16.37
N ALA A 5 -3.56 47.47 -15.92
CA ALA A 5 -2.21 46.97 -15.61
C ALA A 5 -2.22 46.12 -14.33
N ALA A 6 -3.00 46.50 -13.32
CA ALA A 6 -3.20 45.71 -12.12
C ALA A 6 -3.89 44.37 -12.39
N LEU A 7 -4.92 44.36 -13.26
CA LEU A 7 -5.58 43.11 -13.67
C LEU A 7 -4.69 42.18 -14.50
N LYS A 8 -3.87 42.74 -15.39
CA LYS A 8 -2.85 41.95 -16.12
C LYS A 8 -1.79 41.39 -15.21
N GLY A 9 -1.32 42.18 -14.24
CA GLY A 9 -0.33 41.72 -13.24
C GLY A 9 -0.91 40.61 -12.35
N LEU A 10 -2.19 40.70 -11.95
CA LEU A 10 -2.89 39.67 -11.18
C LEU A 10 -3.06 38.36 -11.99
N ALA A 11 -3.46 38.50 -13.27
CA ALA A 11 -3.61 37.33 -14.15
C ALA A 11 -2.28 36.63 -14.43
N THR A 12 -1.17 37.38 -14.58
CA THR A 12 0.17 36.79 -14.69
C THR A 12 0.67 36.15 -13.40
N ALA A 13 0.35 36.73 -12.25
CA ALA A 13 0.70 36.16 -10.95
C ALA A 13 -0.06 34.85 -10.67
N ILE A 14 -1.37 34.81 -10.99
CA ILE A 14 -2.20 33.61 -10.87
C ILE A 14 -1.78 32.55 -11.90
N GLY A 15 -1.51 32.94 -13.14
CA GLY A 15 -1.00 32.04 -14.19
C GLY A 15 0.40 31.47 -13.86
N GLY A 16 1.26 32.24 -13.22
CA GLY A 16 2.58 31.78 -12.75
C GLY A 16 2.50 30.79 -11.59
N LEU A 17 1.45 30.87 -10.76
CA LEU A 17 1.24 29.91 -9.65
C LEU A 17 0.70 28.55 -10.13
N VAL A 18 0.18 28.47 -11.36
CA VAL A 18 -0.35 27.21 -11.94
C VAL A 18 0.72 26.44 -12.72
N VAL A 19 1.87 27.04 -13.00
CA VAL A 19 2.99 26.30 -13.60
C VAL A 19 3.68 25.46 -12.52
N LEU A 20 3.13 24.29 -12.28
CA LEU A 20 3.80 23.29 -11.46
C LEU A 20 5.14 22.95 -12.11
N PRO A 21 6.25 22.86 -11.34
CA PRO A 21 7.51 22.35 -11.86
C PRO A 21 7.28 20.98 -12.52
N SER A 22 8.01 20.68 -13.59
CA SER A 22 7.82 19.44 -14.34
C SER A 22 7.93 18.17 -13.49
N TRP A 23 8.66 18.23 -12.39
CA TRP A 23 8.75 17.13 -11.42
C TRP A 23 7.43 16.93 -10.66
N ALA A 24 6.65 17.99 -10.42
CA ALA A 24 5.37 17.89 -9.69
C ALA A 24 4.21 17.46 -10.61
N SER A 25 4.29 17.75 -11.91
CA SER A 25 3.26 17.33 -12.89
C SER A 25 3.35 15.84 -13.25
N ASN A 26 4.48 15.21 -12.99
CA ASN A 26 4.74 13.80 -13.26
C ASN A 26 4.60 12.90 -12.03
N TRP A 27 4.05 13.43 -10.95
CA TRP A 27 3.81 12.64 -9.73
C TRP A 27 2.57 11.75 -9.91
N ASN A 28 2.82 10.59 -10.46
CA ASN A 28 1.87 9.48 -10.49
C ASN A 28 2.59 8.24 -9.92
N HIS A 29 1.82 7.30 -9.39
CA HIS A 29 2.35 6.09 -8.76
C HIS A 29 3.21 5.22 -9.71
N THR A 30 3.16 5.46 -11.03
CA THR A 30 4.02 4.79 -12.02
C THR A 30 5.43 5.37 -12.08
N THR A 31 5.65 6.60 -11.57
CA THR A 31 6.98 7.24 -11.50
C THR A 31 7.70 6.99 -10.19
N LEU A 32 7.06 6.34 -9.22
CA LEU A 32 7.76 5.84 -8.04
C LEU A 32 8.79 4.80 -8.49
N GLN A 33 10.06 5.11 -8.27
CA GLN A 33 11.17 4.21 -8.59
C GLN A 33 10.94 2.85 -7.92
N PRO A 34 11.23 1.73 -8.60
CA PRO A 34 11.24 0.44 -7.94
C PRO A 34 12.14 0.52 -6.70
N THR A 35 11.68 -0.01 -5.59
CA THR A 35 12.52 -0.07 -4.40
C THR A 35 13.54 -1.18 -4.57
N ASP A 36 14.81 -0.91 -4.29
CA ASP A 36 15.88 -1.94 -4.28
C ASP A 36 15.83 -2.81 -3.01
N LEU A 37 14.74 -2.76 -2.25
CA LEU A 37 14.60 -3.48 -1.00
C LEU A 37 14.46 -5.00 -1.22
N LEU A 38 13.64 -5.38 -2.19
CA LEU A 38 13.33 -6.77 -2.53
C LEU A 38 13.88 -7.11 -3.93
N SER A 39 14.27 -8.36 -4.09
CA SER A 39 14.67 -8.91 -5.39
C SER A 39 13.48 -9.02 -6.36
N ALA A 40 13.80 -9.29 -7.63
CA ALA A 40 12.79 -9.52 -8.67
C ALA A 40 11.88 -10.75 -8.38
N GLU A 41 12.36 -11.69 -7.58
CA GLU A 41 11.60 -12.89 -7.18
C GLU A 41 10.76 -12.66 -5.91
N GLU A 42 11.26 -11.85 -4.97
CA GLU A 42 10.56 -11.53 -3.72
C GLU A 42 9.40 -10.57 -3.91
N THR A 43 9.49 -9.67 -4.89
CA THR A 43 8.42 -8.70 -5.18
C THR A 43 7.09 -9.37 -5.55
N PRO A 44 7.01 -10.33 -6.49
CA PRO A 44 5.76 -11.03 -6.78
C PRO A 44 5.29 -11.93 -5.62
N LEU A 45 6.21 -12.40 -4.78
CA LEU A 45 5.87 -13.15 -3.59
C LEU A 45 5.14 -12.25 -2.58
N LEU A 46 5.67 -11.06 -2.28
CA LEU A 46 5.01 -10.08 -1.42
C LEU A 46 3.63 -9.68 -1.99
N ALA A 47 3.54 -9.44 -3.30
CA ALA A 47 2.27 -9.14 -3.94
C ALA A 47 1.23 -10.27 -3.77
N SER A 48 1.67 -11.53 -3.75
CA SER A 48 0.80 -12.69 -3.51
C SER A 48 0.37 -12.80 -2.04
N VAL A 49 1.25 -12.44 -1.10
CA VAL A 49 0.92 -12.36 0.33
C VAL A 49 -0.15 -11.29 0.58
N VAL A 50 0.05 -10.11 0.02
CA VAL A 50 -0.89 -8.98 0.13
C VAL A 50 -2.26 -9.32 -0.48
N ASP A 51 -2.27 -9.98 -1.65
CA ASP A 51 -3.48 -10.47 -2.33
C ASP A 51 -4.22 -11.53 -1.49
N THR A 52 -3.50 -12.31 -0.70
CA THR A 52 -4.11 -13.31 0.19
C THR A 52 -4.75 -12.66 1.41
N ILE A 53 -4.19 -11.55 1.92
CA ILE A 53 -4.72 -10.84 3.09
C ILE A 53 -5.99 -10.05 2.71
N ILE A 54 -5.98 -9.33 1.59
CA ILE A 54 -7.15 -8.60 1.07
C ILE A 54 -7.31 -8.95 -0.42
N PRO A 55 -8.03 -10.05 -0.72
CA PRO A 55 -8.24 -10.49 -2.09
C PRO A 55 -9.22 -9.59 -2.83
N LYS A 56 -9.19 -9.69 -4.15
CA LYS A 56 -10.19 -9.08 -5.01
C LYS A 56 -11.57 -9.74 -4.78
N THR A 57 -12.58 -8.90 -4.62
CA THR A 57 -13.99 -9.29 -4.54
C THR A 57 -14.79 -8.39 -5.49
N ASP A 58 -15.91 -7.85 -5.06
CA ASP A 58 -16.64 -6.79 -5.78
C ASP A 58 -15.85 -5.47 -5.76
N THR A 59 -14.88 -5.36 -4.86
CA THR A 59 -13.93 -4.24 -4.78
C THR A 59 -12.52 -4.70 -5.19
N PRO A 60 -11.67 -3.79 -5.68
CA PRO A 60 -10.27 -4.10 -5.98
C PRO A 60 -9.55 -4.67 -4.76
N GLY A 61 -8.71 -5.69 -4.97
CA GLY A 61 -7.85 -6.25 -3.94
C GLY A 61 -6.64 -5.37 -3.64
N ALA A 62 -5.94 -5.67 -2.54
CA ALA A 62 -4.78 -4.89 -2.13
C ALA A 62 -3.65 -4.92 -3.18
N LYS A 63 -3.45 -6.03 -3.86
CA LYS A 63 -2.50 -6.14 -4.96
C LYS A 63 -2.83 -5.20 -6.12
N GLU A 64 -4.11 -5.08 -6.52
CA GLU A 64 -4.54 -4.21 -7.60
C GLU A 64 -4.34 -2.72 -7.27
N LEU A 65 -4.41 -2.38 -5.98
CA LEU A 65 -4.18 -1.03 -5.48
C LEU A 65 -2.69 -0.72 -5.20
N GLY A 66 -1.78 -1.65 -5.54
CA GLY A 66 -0.33 -1.44 -5.40
C GLY A 66 0.15 -1.39 -3.95
N VAL A 67 -0.55 -2.05 -3.02
CA VAL A 67 -0.20 -2.06 -1.59
C VAL A 67 1.14 -2.75 -1.33
N ASP A 68 1.55 -3.70 -2.17
CA ASP A 68 2.89 -4.30 -2.14
C ASP A 68 4.01 -3.26 -2.30
N ARG A 69 3.82 -2.27 -3.18
CA ARG A 69 4.77 -1.16 -3.35
C ARG A 69 4.76 -0.22 -2.15
N PHE A 70 3.57 0.07 -1.63
CA PHE A 70 3.44 0.86 -0.41
C PHE A 70 4.21 0.23 0.76
N ILE A 71 4.08 -1.08 0.97
CA ILE A 71 4.81 -1.81 2.02
C ILE A 71 6.33 -1.69 1.82
N GLN A 72 6.83 -1.88 0.61
CA GLN A 72 8.24 -1.76 0.31
C GLN A 72 8.78 -0.37 0.62
N LEU A 73 8.07 0.69 0.22
CA LEU A 73 8.44 2.07 0.49
C LEU A 73 8.42 2.37 1.99
N MET A 74 7.35 1.97 2.69
CA MET A 74 7.23 2.17 4.12
C MET A 74 8.36 1.51 4.89
N ILE A 75 8.68 0.26 4.57
CA ILE A 75 9.76 -0.47 5.26
C ILE A 75 11.13 0.09 4.91
N LYS A 76 11.36 0.53 3.67
CA LYS A 76 12.62 1.12 3.26
C LYS A 76 12.87 2.47 3.94
N ASP A 77 11.86 3.34 3.98
CA ASP A 77 12.04 4.75 4.33
C ASP A 77 11.69 5.07 5.79
N CYS A 78 10.80 4.29 6.42
CA CYS A 78 10.25 4.59 7.74
C CYS A 78 10.59 3.57 8.82
N TYR A 79 11.12 2.39 8.46
CA TYR A 79 11.43 1.34 9.42
C TYR A 79 12.95 1.12 9.52
N ASP A 80 13.37 0.49 10.61
CA ASP A 80 14.76 0.15 10.86
C ASP A 80 15.24 -1.07 10.02
N SER A 81 16.55 -1.28 9.99
CA SER A 81 17.15 -2.41 9.27
C SER A 81 16.68 -3.77 9.78
N LYS A 82 16.29 -3.86 11.06
CA LYS A 82 15.76 -5.09 11.64
C LYS A 82 14.39 -5.46 11.03
N ALA A 83 13.53 -4.48 10.78
CA ALA A 83 12.26 -4.70 10.11
C ALA A 83 12.46 -5.13 8.64
N GLN A 84 13.46 -4.53 7.95
CA GLN A 84 13.83 -4.95 6.59
C GLN A 84 14.31 -6.40 6.55
N GLU A 85 15.13 -6.81 7.51
CA GLU A 85 15.55 -8.21 7.64
C GLU A 85 14.38 -9.14 7.98
N THR A 86 13.48 -8.71 8.86
CA THR A 86 12.26 -9.47 9.22
C THR A 86 11.39 -9.70 8.00
N LEU A 87 11.23 -8.67 7.13
CA LEU A 87 10.51 -8.83 5.88
C LEU A 87 11.13 -9.90 4.98
N LYS A 88 12.45 -9.82 4.73
CA LYS A 88 13.16 -10.76 3.85
C LYS A 88 13.13 -12.19 4.40
N LYS A 89 13.43 -12.36 5.69
CA LYS A 89 13.39 -13.67 6.36
C LYS A 89 11.99 -14.27 6.32
N GLY A 90 10.97 -13.46 6.63
CA GLY A 90 9.59 -13.91 6.59
C GLY A 90 9.11 -14.31 5.19
N LEU A 91 9.51 -13.60 4.14
CA LEU A 91 9.22 -14.03 2.75
C LEU A 91 9.91 -15.34 2.39
N ALA A 92 11.17 -15.54 2.81
CA ALA A 92 11.86 -16.81 2.61
C ALA A 92 11.13 -17.96 3.34
N THR A 93 10.72 -17.76 4.60
CA THR A 93 9.94 -18.74 5.37
C THR A 93 8.60 -19.06 4.69
N VAL A 94 7.87 -18.06 4.18
CA VAL A 94 6.63 -18.30 3.41
C VAL A 94 6.87 -19.23 2.23
N GLU A 95 7.95 -19.03 1.50
CA GLU A 95 8.29 -19.85 0.33
C GLU A 95 8.74 -21.25 0.73
N GLU A 96 9.51 -21.40 1.82
CA GLU A 96 9.96 -22.67 2.37
C GLU A 96 8.77 -23.49 2.89
N ASP A 97 7.91 -22.91 3.73
CA ASP A 97 6.71 -23.57 4.26
C ASP A 97 5.77 -24.03 3.16
N SER A 98 5.64 -23.24 2.09
CA SER A 98 4.82 -23.60 0.93
C SER A 98 5.38 -24.78 0.17
N LYS A 99 6.69 -24.84 -0.01
CA LYS A 99 7.38 -25.98 -0.66
C LYS A 99 7.33 -27.23 0.21
N GLU A 100 7.53 -27.09 1.51
CA GLU A 100 7.50 -28.21 2.44
C GLU A 100 6.09 -28.81 2.56
N THR A 101 5.07 -27.96 2.72
CA THR A 101 3.69 -28.42 2.97
C THR A 101 2.99 -28.87 1.69
N PHE A 102 3.18 -28.14 0.58
CA PHE A 102 2.41 -28.34 -0.65
C PHE A 102 3.25 -28.70 -1.87
N GLY A 103 4.58 -28.76 -1.75
CA GLY A 103 5.49 -29.06 -2.86
C GLY A 103 5.50 -28.00 -3.97
N LYS A 104 5.03 -26.77 -3.70
CA LYS A 104 4.86 -25.71 -4.68
C LYS A 104 5.34 -24.36 -4.11
N SER A 105 5.73 -23.45 -5.00
CA SER A 105 5.95 -22.05 -4.63
C SER A 105 4.64 -21.44 -4.11
N PHE A 106 4.73 -20.52 -3.15
CA PHE A 106 3.58 -19.81 -2.60
C PHE A 106 2.74 -19.12 -3.68
N THR A 107 3.38 -18.57 -4.70
CA THR A 107 2.71 -17.93 -5.84
C THR A 107 1.88 -18.91 -6.67
N ALA A 108 2.24 -20.19 -6.68
CA ALA A 108 1.53 -21.27 -7.38
C ALA A 108 0.45 -21.97 -6.53
N CYS A 109 0.38 -21.67 -5.23
CA CYS A 109 -0.62 -22.20 -4.32
C CYS A 109 -2.00 -21.58 -4.58
N ASN A 110 -3.05 -22.34 -4.30
CA ASN A 110 -4.42 -21.81 -4.32
C ASN A 110 -4.70 -20.95 -3.07
N ALA A 111 -5.83 -20.23 -3.08
CA ALA A 111 -6.18 -19.29 -2.00
C ALA A 111 -6.23 -19.97 -0.61
N ALA A 112 -6.84 -21.15 -0.51
CA ALA A 112 -6.94 -21.88 0.76
C ALA A 112 -5.56 -22.32 1.29
N GLN A 113 -4.67 -22.76 0.41
CA GLN A 113 -3.30 -23.13 0.76
C GLN A 113 -2.48 -21.92 1.26
N ARG A 114 -2.62 -20.78 0.57
CA ARG A 114 -1.96 -19.52 0.98
C ARG A 114 -2.44 -19.05 2.34
N ILE A 115 -3.74 -19.09 2.58
CA ILE A 115 -4.33 -18.75 3.89
C ILE A 115 -3.77 -19.66 4.97
N HIS A 116 -3.71 -20.96 4.73
CA HIS A 116 -3.18 -21.94 5.70
C HIS A 116 -1.74 -21.62 6.12
N ILE A 117 -0.86 -21.29 5.16
CA ILE A 117 0.54 -20.88 5.46
C ILE A 117 0.57 -19.61 6.31
N LEU A 118 -0.18 -18.57 5.91
CA LEU A 118 -0.15 -17.30 6.64
C LEU A 118 -0.77 -17.39 8.04
N GLU A 119 -1.81 -18.20 8.22
CA GLU A 119 -2.37 -18.50 9.55
C GLU A 119 -1.39 -19.24 10.42
N GLY A 120 -0.67 -20.23 9.86
CA GLY A 120 0.40 -20.95 10.54
C GLY A 120 1.48 -19.99 11.05
N MET A 121 1.93 -19.05 10.23
CA MET A 121 2.90 -18.03 10.65
C MET A 121 2.35 -17.13 11.77
N GLY A 122 1.07 -16.77 11.72
CA GLY A 122 0.43 -15.96 12.75
C GLY A 122 0.30 -16.66 14.10
N LEU A 123 0.18 -17.98 14.10
CA LEU A 123 0.07 -18.83 15.28
C LEU A 123 1.42 -19.41 15.73
N SER A 124 2.49 -19.20 14.97
CA SER A 124 3.82 -19.72 15.25
C SER A 124 4.37 -19.18 16.58
N ASP A 125 5.12 -20.02 17.27
CA ASP A 125 5.90 -19.61 18.44
C ASP A 125 7.21 -18.90 18.06
N ASP A 126 7.60 -18.96 16.79
CA ASP A 126 8.75 -18.21 16.27
C ASP A 126 8.43 -16.71 16.18
N ALA A 127 9.19 -15.92 16.94
CA ALA A 127 9.02 -14.48 17.00
C ALA A 127 9.24 -13.79 15.65
N THR A 128 10.06 -14.36 14.76
CA THR A 128 10.34 -13.78 13.43
C THR A 128 9.14 -13.95 12.50
N SER A 129 8.61 -15.17 12.41
CA SER A 129 7.44 -15.50 11.59
C SER A 129 6.19 -14.73 12.04
N LYS A 130 5.94 -14.71 13.35
CA LYS A 130 4.84 -13.93 13.94
C LYS A 130 5.01 -12.43 13.75
N GLY A 131 6.23 -11.92 13.92
CA GLY A 131 6.58 -10.53 13.70
C GLY A 131 6.38 -10.11 12.25
N PHE A 132 6.82 -10.91 11.29
CA PHE A 132 6.60 -10.72 9.86
C PHE A 132 5.10 -10.66 9.54
N PHE A 133 4.33 -11.67 9.95
CA PHE A 133 2.90 -11.71 9.66
C PHE A 133 2.16 -10.49 10.23
N THR A 134 2.45 -10.12 11.48
CA THR A 134 1.82 -8.97 12.15
C THR A 134 2.17 -7.66 11.42
N MET A 135 3.42 -7.47 11.06
CA MET A 135 3.92 -6.29 10.35
C MET A 135 3.29 -6.17 8.96
N VAL A 136 3.36 -7.24 8.15
CA VAL A 136 2.84 -7.22 6.78
C VAL A 136 1.32 -7.08 6.77
N LYS A 137 0.60 -7.77 7.66
CA LYS A 137 -0.86 -7.61 7.81
C LYS A 137 -1.23 -6.18 8.19
N GLY A 138 -0.55 -5.58 9.16
CA GLY A 138 -0.79 -4.20 9.58
C GLY A 138 -0.57 -3.20 8.45
N LEU A 139 0.57 -3.31 7.74
CA LEU A 139 0.89 -2.46 6.60
C LEU A 139 -0.04 -2.68 5.40
N THR A 140 -0.51 -3.93 5.19
CA THR A 140 -1.49 -4.23 4.14
C THR A 140 -2.82 -3.51 4.41
N ILE A 141 -3.33 -3.59 5.64
CA ILE A 141 -4.56 -2.90 6.04
C ILE A 141 -4.38 -1.38 5.92
N GLN A 142 -3.26 -0.85 6.41
CA GLN A 142 -2.96 0.58 6.34
C GLN A 142 -2.89 1.08 4.90
N GLY A 143 -2.14 0.40 4.03
CA GLY A 143 -2.00 0.76 2.62
C GLY A 143 -3.31 0.66 1.85
N TYR A 144 -4.12 -0.38 2.13
CA TYR A 144 -5.43 -0.54 1.53
C TYR A 144 -6.39 0.58 1.93
N MET A 145 -6.51 0.86 3.23
CA MET A 145 -7.41 1.89 3.76
C MET A 145 -7.02 3.31 3.36
N SER A 146 -5.73 3.58 3.13
CA SER A 146 -5.25 4.88 2.64
C SER A 146 -5.17 4.99 1.12
N SER A 147 -5.57 3.97 0.37
CA SER A 147 -5.60 4.01 -1.08
C SER A 147 -6.65 4.99 -1.60
N GLU A 148 -6.38 5.61 -2.74
CA GLU A 148 -7.31 6.53 -3.40
C GLU A 148 -8.69 5.92 -3.58
N TYR A 149 -8.75 4.66 -4.02
CA TYR A 149 -10.01 3.95 -4.23
C TYR A 149 -10.86 3.88 -2.97
N VAL A 150 -10.28 3.44 -1.84
CA VAL A 150 -11.00 3.32 -0.56
C VAL A 150 -11.41 4.68 -0.04
N MET A 151 -10.50 5.65 -0.08
CA MET A 151 -10.75 7.01 0.40
C MET A 151 -11.87 7.71 -0.37
N THR A 152 -11.92 7.54 -1.69
CA THR A 152 -12.92 8.22 -2.54
C THR A 152 -14.24 7.47 -2.65
N ASN A 153 -14.19 6.13 -2.81
CA ASN A 153 -15.39 5.36 -3.13
C ASN A 153 -16.08 4.76 -1.90
N ILE A 154 -15.31 4.35 -0.88
CA ILE A 154 -15.84 3.67 0.30
C ILE A 154 -16.05 4.65 1.45
N THR A 155 -14.96 5.31 1.90
CA THR A 155 -15.02 6.22 3.06
C THR A 155 -15.53 7.62 2.69
N LYS A 156 -15.53 7.98 1.40
CA LYS A 156 -15.91 9.31 0.90
C LYS A 156 -15.21 10.43 1.70
N TYR A 157 -13.91 10.24 1.90
CA TYR A 157 -13.09 11.13 2.70
C TYR A 157 -13.00 12.52 2.08
N GLU A 158 -13.26 13.53 2.90
CA GLU A 158 -13.09 14.94 2.55
C GLU A 158 -12.06 15.57 3.49
N MET A 159 -10.95 16.06 2.95
CA MET A 159 -9.88 16.66 3.75
C MET A 159 -10.34 17.92 4.49
N ILE A 160 -11.16 18.77 3.83
CA ILE A 160 -11.71 20.00 4.41
C ILE A 160 -13.20 20.03 4.08
N PRO A 161 -14.06 19.39 4.90
CA PRO A 161 -15.48 19.26 4.57
C PRO A 161 -16.26 20.57 4.59
N ALA A 162 -15.70 21.68 5.06
CA ALA A 162 -16.31 23.03 5.14
C ALA A 162 -17.72 23.05 5.76
N ARG A 163 -18.17 21.95 6.36
CA ARG A 163 -19.45 21.76 7.02
C ARG A 163 -19.28 20.94 8.29
N TRP A 164 -20.14 21.20 9.26
CA TRP A 164 -20.20 20.40 10.48
C TRP A 164 -21.59 19.76 10.58
N ASN A 165 -21.62 18.44 10.65
CA ASN A 165 -22.83 17.67 10.89
C ASN A 165 -22.72 17.03 12.28
N GLY A 166 -23.35 17.63 13.27
CA GLY A 166 -23.26 17.18 14.67
C GLY A 166 -23.93 15.84 14.95
N CYS A 167 -24.93 15.46 14.14
CA CYS A 167 -25.63 14.20 14.23
C CYS A 167 -25.84 13.63 12.84
N VAL A 168 -25.26 12.47 12.58
CA VAL A 168 -25.46 11.71 11.33
C VAL A 168 -26.17 10.40 11.68
N PRO A 169 -27.26 10.03 10.99
CA PRO A 169 -27.89 8.72 11.17
C PRO A 169 -26.87 7.62 10.87
N VAL A 170 -26.78 6.63 11.75
CA VAL A 170 -25.99 5.42 11.48
C VAL A 170 -26.83 4.55 10.55
N ASN A 171 -26.37 4.40 9.31
CA ASN A 171 -26.96 3.42 8.41
C ASN A 171 -26.63 2.01 8.96
N GLN A 172 -27.65 1.30 9.38
CA GLN A 172 -27.56 -0.13 9.78
C GLN A 172 -27.48 -0.99 8.54
#